data_463ebbe58fa351c210e51780d79c6575
#
_entry.id   463ebbe58fa351c210e51780d79c6575
#
_cell.length_a   1.000
_cell.length_b   1.000
_cell.length_c   1.000
_cell.angle_alpha   90.00
_cell.angle_beta   90.00
_cell.angle_gamma   90.00
#
_symmetry.space_group_name_H-M   'P 1'
#
loop_
_entity.id
_entity.type
_entity.pdbx_description
1 polymer ?
#
loop_
_entity_poly.entity_id
_entity_poly.type
_entity_poly.pdbx_seq_one_letter_code
_entity_poly.pdbx_strand_id
1 'polypeptide(L)'
;MTGPSVPESATGPVVVGFDGSPESLTATEWAAHEARRRGVPLEVLEARPAHGRDAAVSDQAHQRALAHLAERESALRVLAPEVPVSSTPVSADPVEALEAASQHAALLVLGSRGLGALRGFLVGSVSQEVLRRSACPVVLVRAREDEPAGPVTVGIDLAHPTDHVLGFAFRAAALRAAPLRVVHVWSPPAGSEYMAFDAIGGLEGELAGVEWNGLAETLDPWRTRYPDVGVSADLVRGKPTVDLVDAASAASLLVIGRRLRHLPLRHHHLGPVAHAAIHHVHCPVAVVPYG
;
A
#
# COMPACT_ATOMS: atom_id res chain seq x y z
N MET A 1 2.31 -28.94 -11.94
CA MET A 1 2.64 -27.51 -11.82
C MET A 1 1.39 -26.82 -11.28
N THR A 2 1.30 -26.64 -9.98
CA THR A 2 0.24 -25.86 -9.32
C THR A 2 0.51 -24.41 -9.62
N GLY A 3 -0.41 -23.74 -10.31
CA GLY A 3 -0.33 -22.29 -10.55
C GLY A 3 -0.23 -21.52 -9.23
N PRO A 4 0.24 -20.26 -9.28
CA PRO A 4 0.41 -19.45 -8.08
C PRO A 4 -0.90 -19.43 -7.30
N SER A 5 -0.86 -19.88 -6.03
CA SER A 5 -1.99 -19.78 -5.12
C SER A 5 -2.15 -18.32 -4.71
N VAL A 6 -2.96 -17.62 -5.49
CA VAL A 6 -3.40 -16.29 -5.06
C VAL A 6 -4.34 -16.53 -3.90
N PRO A 7 -4.11 -15.92 -2.73
CA PRO A 7 -5.14 -15.91 -1.71
C PRO A 7 -6.40 -15.35 -2.36
N GLU A 8 -7.46 -16.13 -2.28
CA GLU A 8 -8.80 -15.75 -2.73
C GLU A 8 -9.05 -14.34 -2.21
N SER A 9 -9.33 -13.41 -3.13
CA SER A 9 -9.46 -12.00 -2.80
C SER A 9 -10.22 -11.86 -1.49
N ALA A 10 -9.60 -11.20 -0.52
CA ALA A 10 -10.32 -10.82 0.68
C ALA A 10 -11.60 -10.13 0.21
N THR A 11 -12.74 -10.80 0.42
CA THR A 11 -14.08 -10.36 -0.02
C THR A 11 -14.63 -9.26 0.90
N GLY A 12 -13.78 -8.75 1.78
CA GLY A 12 -14.11 -7.73 2.75
C GLY A 12 -14.23 -6.32 2.16
N PRO A 13 -14.72 -5.36 2.96
CA PRO A 13 -14.85 -3.96 2.57
C PRO A 13 -13.48 -3.29 2.35
N VAL A 14 -13.48 -2.15 1.66
CA VAL A 14 -12.43 -1.16 1.82
C VAL A 14 -12.71 -0.41 3.11
N VAL A 15 -11.75 -0.39 4.05
CA VAL A 15 -11.86 0.38 5.29
C VAL A 15 -10.95 1.59 5.19
N VAL A 16 -11.44 2.77 5.57
CA VAL A 16 -10.63 4.00 5.59
C VAL A 16 -10.61 4.62 6.98
N GLY A 17 -9.40 4.93 7.47
CA GLY A 17 -9.23 5.70 8.70
C GLY A 17 -9.49 7.18 8.45
N PHE A 18 -10.35 7.78 9.28
CA PHE A 18 -10.77 9.17 9.20
C PHE A 18 -10.53 9.90 10.52
N ASP A 19 -9.89 11.07 10.47
CA ASP A 19 -9.65 11.92 11.64
C ASP A 19 -10.02 13.39 11.40
N GLY A 20 -10.57 13.70 10.21
CA GLY A 20 -10.95 15.06 9.81
C GLY A 20 -9.79 15.88 9.23
N SER A 21 -8.58 15.34 9.12
CA SER A 21 -7.45 16.01 8.47
C SER A 21 -7.65 16.07 6.94
N PRO A 22 -7.03 17.04 6.24
CA PRO A 22 -7.07 17.10 4.78
C PRO A 22 -6.60 15.80 4.11
N GLU A 23 -5.59 15.15 4.69
CA GLU A 23 -5.07 13.88 4.20
C GLU A 23 -6.08 12.74 4.37
N SER A 24 -6.82 12.72 5.49
CA SER A 24 -7.87 11.71 5.70
C SER A 24 -9.10 11.97 4.82
N LEU A 25 -9.43 13.24 4.53
CA LEU A 25 -10.46 13.58 3.55
C LEU A 25 -10.11 13.04 2.16
N THR A 26 -8.91 13.33 1.66
CA THR A 26 -8.42 12.79 0.37
C THR A 26 -8.39 11.25 0.39
N ALA A 27 -7.98 10.65 1.52
CA ALA A 27 -7.97 9.20 1.66
C ALA A 27 -9.37 8.58 1.55
N THR A 28 -10.42 9.23 2.09
CA THR A 28 -11.80 8.72 1.96
C THR A 28 -12.31 8.80 0.52
N GLU A 29 -11.94 9.84 -0.25
CA GLU A 29 -12.30 9.95 -1.68
C GLU A 29 -11.60 8.88 -2.52
N TRP A 30 -10.30 8.71 -2.29
CA TRP A 30 -9.54 7.64 -2.93
C TRP A 30 -10.12 6.25 -2.60
N ALA A 31 -10.50 6.03 -1.33
CA ALA A 31 -11.10 4.78 -0.87
C ALA A 31 -12.46 4.51 -1.53
N ALA A 32 -13.28 5.55 -1.74
CA ALA A 32 -14.56 5.42 -2.43
C ALA A 32 -14.36 4.99 -3.90
N HIS A 33 -13.41 5.61 -4.61
CA HIS A 33 -13.06 5.21 -5.97
C HIS A 33 -12.51 3.77 -6.01
N GLU A 34 -11.70 3.37 -5.03
CA GLU A 34 -11.17 2.02 -4.95
C GLU A 34 -12.24 0.99 -4.62
N ALA A 35 -13.15 1.28 -3.69
CA ALA A 35 -14.29 0.44 -3.36
C ALA A 35 -15.19 0.22 -4.59
N ARG A 36 -15.45 1.29 -5.36
CA ARG A 36 -16.15 1.23 -6.64
C ARG A 36 -15.46 0.30 -7.64
N ARG A 37 -14.15 0.48 -7.86
CA ARG A 37 -13.36 -0.38 -8.77
C ARG A 37 -13.40 -1.85 -8.36
N ARG A 38 -13.44 -2.12 -7.06
CA ARG A 38 -13.47 -3.49 -6.50
C ARG A 38 -14.88 -4.08 -6.41
N GLY A 39 -15.92 -3.27 -6.52
CA GLY A 39 -17.31 -3.70 -6.31
C GLY A 39 -17.60 -4.15 -4.88
N VAL A 40 -16.99 -3.50 -3.87
CA VAL A 40 -17.13 -3.83 -2.45
C VAL A 40 -17.61 -2.62 -1.64
N PRO A 41 -18.18 -2.83 -0.42
CA PRO A 41 -18.55 -1.72 0.47
C PRO A 41 -17.34 -0.89 0.93
N LEU A 42 -17.63 0.36 1.33
CA LEU A 42 -16.70 1.28 1.99
C LEU A 42 -17.12 1.48 3.46
N GLU A 43 -16.18 1.25 4.38
CA GLU A 43 -16.35 1.55 5.80
C GLU A 43 -15.45 2.73 6.20
N VAL A 44 -16.04 3.80 6.73
CA VAL A 44 -15.30 4.95 7.27
C VAL A 44 -15.20 4.78 8.78
N LEU A 45 -13.97 4.66 9.28
CA LEU A 45 -13.68 4.41 10.69
C LEU A 45 -13.04 5.64 11.31
N GLU A 46 -13.71 6.25 12.29
CA GLU A 46 -13.14 7.29 13.14
C GLU A 46 -12.89 6.73 14.54
N ALA A 47 -11.59 6.56 14.87
CA ALA A 47 -11.18 6.06 16.18
C ALA A 47 -10.65 7.18 17.05
N ARG A 48 -11.14 7.29 18.27
CA ARG A 48 -10.68 8.25 19.28
C ARG A 48 -10.51 7.57 20.63
N PRO A 49 -9.42 7.81 21.35
CA PRO A 49 -9.28 7.31 22.71
C PRO A 49 -10.44 7.80 23.58
N ALA A 50 -10.93 6.94 24.46
CA ALA A 50 -11.91 7.34 25.46
C ALA A 50 -11.29 8.46 26.33
N HIS A 51 -11.80 9.68 26.20
CA HIS A 51 -11.31 10.82 26.98
C HIS A 51 -11.92 10.81 28.38
N GLY A 52 -11.09 10.61 29.38
CA GLY A 52 -11.27 11.06 30.76
C GLY A 52 -12.52 10.57 31.52
N ARG A 53 -12.48 10.83 32.83
CA ARG A 53 -13.57 10.48 33.79
C ARG A 53 -14.79 11.42 33.69
N ASP A 54 -14.79 12.40 32.80
CA ASP A 54 -15.91 13.34 32.64
C ASP A 54 -16.81 12.89 31.48
N ALA A 55 -17.96 12.33 31.86
CA ALA A 55 -18.94 11.78 30.92
C ALA A 55 -19.46 12.86 29.95
N ALA A 56 -19.65 14.11 30.38
CA ALA A 56 -20.18 15.19 29.55
C ALA A 56 -19.19 15.55 28.40
N VAL A 57 -17.89 15.55 28.66
CA VAL A 57 -16.84 15.80 27.66
C VAL A 57 -16.79 14.64 26.66
N SER A 58 -16.94 13.41 27.13
CA SER A 58 -16.99 12.20 26.30
C SER A 58 -18.21 12.22 25.37
N ASP A 59 -19.39 12.57 25.87
CA ASP A 59 -20.63 12.63 25.08
C ASP A 59 -20.55 13.71 24.00
N GLN A 60 -20.03 14.89 24.31
CA GLN A 60 -19.87 15.96 23.32
C GLN A 60 -18.85 15.58 22.22
N ALA A 61 -17.75 14.91 22.57
CA ALA A 61 -16.78 14.43 21.61
C ALA A 61 -17.37 13.35 20.68
N HIS A 62 -18.18 12.45 21.25
CA HIS A 62 -18.89 11.43 20.50
C HIS A 62 -19.92 12.02 19.53
N GLN A 63 -20.72 13.00 19.96
CA GLN A 63 -21.68 13.69 19.09
C GLN A 63 -21.01 14.44 17.94
N ARG A 64 -19.84 15.04 18.18
CA ARG A 64 -19.05 15.69 17.11
C ARG A 64 -18.54 14.67 16.10
N ALA A 65 -18.03 13.53 16.55
CA ALA A 65 -17.57 12.46 15.66
C ALA A 65 -18.72 11.95 14.78
N LEU A 66 -19.89 11.71 15.38
CA LEU A 66 -21.10 11.32 14.62
C LEU A 66 -21.47 12.36 13.55
N ALA A 67 -21.43 13.66 13.88
CA ALA A 67 -21.74 14.72 12.92
C ALA A 67 -20.74 14.76 11.76
N HIS A 68 -19.44 14.67 12.05
CA HIS A 68 -18.38 14.63 11.03
C HIS A 68 -18.51 13.40 10.12
N LEU A 69 -18.78 12.23 10.71
CA LEU A 69 -18.98 11.00 9.94
C LEU A 69 -20.23 11.08 9.05
N ALA A 70 -21.35 11.61 9.56
CA ALA A 70 -22.58 11.77 8.79
C ALA A 70 -22.38 12.71 7.60
N GLU A 71 -21.68 13.84 7.81
CA GLU A 71 -21.33 14.76 6.73
C GLU A 71 -20.44 14.08 5.68
N ARG A 72 -19.40 13.35 6.13
CA ARG A 72 -18.51 12.65 5.23
C ARG A 72 -19.19 11.53 4.45
N GLU A 73 -20.02 10.74 5.11
CA GLU A 73 -20.82 9.69 4.49
C GLU A 73 -21.75 10.25 3.41
N SER A 74 -22.39 11.39 3.68
CA SER A 74 -23.25 12.08 2.69
C SER A 74 -22.45 12.53 1.47
N ALA A 75 -21.26 13.10 1.66
CA ALA A 75 -20.38 13.50 0.56
C ALA A 75 -19.91 12.29 -0.27
N LEU A 76 -19.57 11.19 0.38
CA LEU A 76 -19.13 9.97 -0.30
C LEU A 76 -20.25 9.29 -1.09
N ARG A 77 -21.49 9.33 -0.60
CA ARG A 77 -22.67 8.85 -1.36
C ARG A 77 -22.94 9.67 -2.61
N VAL A 78 -22.61 10.96 -2.61
CA VAL A 78 -22.69 11.78 -3.82
C VAL A 78 -21.55 11.46 -4.79
N LEU A 79 -20.34 11.21 -4.27
CA LEU A 79 -19.15 10.90 -5.08
C LEU A 79 -19.23 9.52 -5.74
N ALA A 80 -19.73 8.50 -5.04
CA ALA A 80 -19.83 7.12 -5.47
C ALA A 80 -21.19 6.51 -5.08
N PRO A 81 -22.28 6.86 -5.78
CA PRO A 81 -23.65 6.47 -5.40
C PRO A 81 -23.87 4.95 -5.39
N GLU A 82 -23.11 4.22 -6.19
CA GLU A 82 -23.16 2.75 -6.32
C GLU A 82 -22.44 2.01 -5.20
N VAL A 83 -21.62 2.70 -4.37
CA VAL A 83 -20.86 2.09 -3.28
C VAL A 83 -21.69 2.15 -2.00
N PRO A 84 -21.98 1.02 -1.34
CA PRO A 84 -22.53 1.02 0.00
C PRO A 84 -21.52 1.63 0.98
N VAL A 85 -21.86 2.80 1.55
CA VAL A 85 -21.00 3.50 2.51
C VAL A 85 -21.62 3.39 3.90
N SER A 86 -20.80 2.96 4.86
CA SER A 86 -21.11 2.98 6.30
C SER A 86 -20.02 3.72 7.06
N SER A 87 -20.38 4.28 8.21
CA SER A 87 -19.43 4.97 9.07
C SER A 87 -19.57 4.53 10.52
N THR A 88 -18.45 4.37 11.23
CA THR A 88 -18.42 3.85 12.59
C THR A 88 -17.48 4.67 13.46
N PRO A 89 -18.00 5.38 14.49
CA PRO A 89 -17.16 5.96 15.53
C PRO A 89 -16.75 4.87 16.52
N VAL A 90 -15.46 4.77 16.82
CA VAL A 90 -14.91 3.77 17.75
C VAL A 90 -14.19 4.47 18.90
N SER A 91 -14.60 4.17 20.14
CA SER A 91 -13.93 4.63 21.36
C SER A 91 -12.79 3.70 21.72
N ALA A 92 -11.66 3.81 21.01
CA ALA A 92 -10.46 3.00 21.21
C ALA A 92 -9.22 3.78 20.73
N ASP A 93 -8.04 3.27 21.05
CA ASP A 93 -6.81 3.74 20.44
C ASP A 93 -6.87 3.57 18.91
N PRO A 94 -6.53 4.58 18.11
CA PRO A 94 -6.62 4.52 16.65
C PRO A 94 -5.84 3.36 16.03
N VAL A 95 -4.66 3.02 16.58
CA VAL A 95 -3.87 1.90 16.06
C VAL A 95 -4.56 0.58 16.32
N GLU A 96 -5.08 0.37 17.52
CA GLU A 96 -5.80 -0.86 17.89
C GLU A 96 -7.09 -1.03 17.07
N ALA A 97 -7.86 0.04 16.89
CA ALA A 97 -9.08 0.02 16.08
C ALA A 97 -8.82 -0.33 14.61
N LEU A 98 -7.79 0.30 14.01
CA LEU A 98 -7.41 0.05 12.61
C LEU A 98 -6.75 -1.32 12.42
N GLU A 99 -5.97 -1.80 13.41
CA GLU A 99 -5.43 -3.15 13.40
C GLU A 99 -6.56 -4.19 13.43
N ALA A 100 -7.56 -4.01 14.31
CA ALA A 100 -8.73 -4.89 14.38
C ALA A 100 -9.52 -4.86 13.05
N ALA A 101 -9.74 -3.69 12.45
CA ALA A 101 -10.40 -3.56 11.17
C ALA A 101 -9.65 -4.27 10.04
N SER A 102 -8.31 -4.29 10.09
CA SER A 102 -7.49 -4.96 9.08
C SER A 102 -7.70 -6.48 8.99
N GLN A 103 -8.31 -7.09 10.01
CA GLN A 103 -8.57 -8.54 10.03
C GLN A 103 -9.70 -8.95 9.08
N HIS A 104 -10.63 -8.03 8.76
CA HIS A 104 -11.78 -8.30 7.88
C HIS A 104 -11.78 -7.46 6.61
N ALA A 105 -10.94 -6.42 6.55
CA ALA A 105 -10.83 -5.55 5.40
C ALA A 105 -10.12 -6.23 4.21
N ALA A 106 -10.63 -6.04 3.00
CA ALA A 106 -9.90 -6.36 1.77
C ALA A 106 -8.73 -5.38 1.54
N LEU A 107 -8.87 -4.16 2.05
CA LEU A 107 -7.91 -3.08 1.92
C LEU A 107 -8.14 -2.06 3.03
N LEU A 108 -7.07 -1.61 3.68
CA LEU A 108 -7.10 -0.48 4.59
C LEU A 108 -6.49 0.74 3.91
N VAL A 109 -7.17 1.90 4.01
CA VAL A 109 -6.72 3.15 3.42
C VAL A 109 -6.51 4.18 4.52
N LEU A 110 -5.38 4.86 4.49
CA LEU A 110 -5.02 5.89 5.48
C LEU A 110 -4.48 7.13 4.78
N GLY A 111 -4.74 8.29 5.36
CA GLY A 111 -4.00 9.49 5.05
C GLY A 111 -2.52 9.33 5.46
N SER A 112 -1.61 9.88 4.67
CA SER A 112 -0.19 9.82 5.01
C SER A 112 0.16 10.59 6.29
N ARG A 113 -0.71 11.52 6.73
CA ARG A 113 -0.61 12.29 7.97
C ARG A 113 -1.98 12.43 8.62
N GLY A 114 -2.01 12.77 9.91
CA GLY A 114 -3.19 13.09 10.67
C GLY A 114 -3.13 14.49 11.29
N LEU A 115 -4.13 14.83 12.08
CA LEU A 115 -4.20 16.10 12.83
C LEU A 115 -2.96 16.25 13.74
N GLY A 116 -2.22 17.33 13.56
CA GLY A 116 -1.05 17.67 14.40
C GLY A 116 0.32 17.33 13.80
N ALA A 117 0.40 16.84 12.57
CA ALA A 117 1.68 16.62 11.90
C ALA A 117 2.32 17.94 11.42
N LEU A 118 3.62 18.10 11.66
CA LEU A 118 4.42 19.22 11.14
C LEU A 118 4.54 19.16 9.61
N ARG A 119 4.68 20.32 8.95
CA ARG A 119 4.89 20.41 7.50
C ARG A 119 6.18 19.68 7.10
N GLY A 120 6.10 18.72 6.18
CA GLY A 120 7.23 17.92 5.64
C GLY A 120 6.76 16.58 5.08
N PHE A 121 7.69 15.77 4.58
CA PHE A 121 7.42 14.41 4.02
C PHE A 121 7.28 13.31 5.10
N LEU A 122 6.84 13.64 6.31
CA LEU A 122 6.75 12.68 7.43
C LEU A 122 5.40 11.97 7.41
N VAL A 123 5.42 10.65 7.49
CA VAL A 123 4.22 9.81 7.71
C VAL A 123 3.83 9.86 9.19
N GLY A 124 2.52 9.95 9.47
CA GLY A 124 2.00 9.99 10.84
C GLY A 124 2.31 8.72 11.64
N SER A 125 2.44 8.87 12.96
CA SER A 125 2.76 7.75 13.87
C SER A 125 1.73 6.63 13.81
N VAL A 126 0.43 6.96 13.76
CA VAL A 126 -0.67 5.98 13.60
C VAL A 126 -0.50 5.21 12.30
N SER A 127 -0.32 5.90 11.16
CA SER A 127 -0.16 5.25 9.85
C SER A 127 1.07 4.33 9.82
N GLN A 128 2.19 4.74 10.42
CA GLN A 128 3.39 3.90 10.51
C GLN A 128 3.16 2.65 11.35
N GLU A 129 2.48 2.78 12.49
CA GLU A 129 2.25 1.65 13.39
C GLU A 129 1.23 0.67 12.79
N VAL A 130 0.17 1.17 12.16
CA VAL A 130 -0.81 0.34 11.43
C VAL A 130 -0.13 -0.41 10.28
N LEU A 131 0.74 0.25 9.51
CA LEU A 131 1.53 -0.41 8.47
C LEU A 131 2.35 -1.59 9.00
N ARG A 132 2.83 -1.53 10.24
CA ARG A 132 3.60 -2.63 10.85
C ARG A 132 2.73 -3.80 11.28
N ARG A 133 1.48 -3.56 11.68
CA ARG A 133 0.60 -4.54 12.35
C ARG A 133 -0.51 -5.09 11.47
N SER A 134 -0.91 -4.35 10.43
CA SER A 134 -2.05 -4.71 9.59
C SER A 134 -1.93 -6.11 8.99
N ALA A 135 -3.02 -6.86 9.02
CA ALA A 135 -3.14 -8.17 8.39
C ALA A 135 -3.48 -8.09 6.89
N CYS A 136 -4.08 -6.99 6.44
CA CYS A 136 -4.43 -6.75 5.04
C CYS A 136 -3.47 -5.74 4.38
N PRO A 137 -3.51 -5.57 3.05
CA PRO A 137 -2.82 -4.48 2.36
C PRO A 137 -3.27 -3.11 2.89
N VAL A 138 -2.30 -2.19 3.03
CA VAL A 138 -2.56 -0.80 3.46
C VAL A 138 -2.13 0.16 2.38
N VAL A 139 -3.00 1.09 1.99
CA VAL A 139 -2.66 2.17 1.07
C VAL A 139 -2.54 3.48 1.85
N LEU A 140 -1.38 4.13 1.71
CA LEU A 140 -1.17 5.50 2.17
C LEU A 140 -1.48 6.47 1.04
N VAL A 141 -2.41 7.38 1.29
CA VAL A 141 -2.82 8.42 0.35
C VAL A 141 -2.30 9.77 0.84
N ARG A 142 -1.75 10.56 -0.08
CA ARG A 142 -1.31 11.94 0.21
C ARG A 142 -2.38 12.93 -0.21
N ALA A 143 -2.51 14.04 0.52
CA ALA A 143 -3.34 15.13 0.08
C ALA A 143 -2.78 15.70 -1.24
N ARG A 144 -3.55 15.60 -2.32
CA ARG A 144 -3.24 16.14 -3.65
C ARG A 144 -4.55 16.60 -4.29
N GLU A 145 -4.44 17.58 -5.18
CA GLU A 145 -5.60 18.11 -5.90
C GLU A 145 -6.06 17.17 -7.02
N ASP A 146 -5.11 16.38 -7.61
CA ASP A 146 -5.39 15.48 -8.73
C ASP A 146 -5.05 14.02 -8.41
N GLU A 147 -5.86 13.09 -8.92
CA GLU A 147 -5.52 11.66 -8.92
C GLU A 147 -4.34 11.44 -9.92
N PRO A 148 -3.21 10.85 -9.49
CA PRO A 148 -2.08 10.70 -10.37
C PRO A 148 -2.42 9.75 -11.52
N ALA A 149 -2.21 10.22 -12.75
CA ALA A 149 -2.28 9.40 -13.95
C ALA A 149 -0.96 8.66 -14.18
N GLY A 150 -1.01 7.44 -14.71
CA GLY A 150 0.19 6.68 -15.03
C GLY A 150 0.05 5.18 -14.76
N PRO A 151 1.13 4.41 -14.92
CA PRO A 151 1.11 2.98 -14.66
C PRO A 151 0.96 2.68 -13.17
N VAL A 152 0.43 1.50 -12.85
CA VAL A 152 0.70 0.88 -11.56
C VAL A 152 2.15 0.41 -11.58
N THR A 153 2.95 0.82 -10.60
CA THR A 153 4.35 0.38 -10.48
C THR A 153 4.46 -0.57 -9.29
N VAL A 154 5.15 -1.68 -9.46
CA VAL A 154 5.41 -2.64 -8.38
C VAL A 154 6.90 -2.89 -8.23
N GLY A 155 7.39 -2.77 -6.99
CA GLY A 155 8.74 -3.19 -6.62
C GLY A 155 8.72 -4.61 -6.08
N ILE A 156 9.54 -5.49 -6.67
CA ILE A 156 9.69 -6.88 -6.20
C ILE A 156 11.16 -7.19 -5.88
N ASP A 157 11.33 -8.18 -5.01
CA ASP A 157 12.62 -8.76 -4.66
C ASP A 157 12.54 -10.27 -4.94
N LEU A 158 13.27 -10.75 -5.95
CA LEU A 158 13.25 -12.15 -6.38
C LEU A 158 13.81 -13.12 -5.31
N ALA A 159 14.53 -12.62 -4.32
CA ALA A 159 14.98 -13.42 -3.17
C ALA A 159 13.84 -13.76 -2.18
N HIS A 160 12.63 -13.23 -2.39
CA HIS A 160 11.50 -13.41 -1.49
C HIS A 160 10.23 -13.81 -2.25
N PRO A 161 9.22 -14.42 -1.57
CA PRO A 161 7.93 -14.70 -2.19
C PRO A 161 7.26 -13.44 -2.75
N THR A 162 6.89 -13.46 -4.02
CA THR A 162 6.34 -12.30 -4.73
C THR A 162 4.83 -12.40 -5.00
N ASP A 163 4.22 -13.56 -4.82
CA ASP A 163 2.85 -13.85 -5.25
C ASP A 163 1.80 -12.88 -4.70
N HIS A 164 1.86 -12.56 -3.41
CA HIS A 164 0.92 -11.62 -2.78
C HIS A 164 1.05 -10.21 -3.35
N VAL A 165 2.30 -9.77 -3.56
CA VAL A 165 2.61 -8.43 -4.05
C VAL A 165 2.23 -8.30 -5.52
N LEU A 166 2.61 -9.27 -6.34
CA LEU A 166 2.25 -9.31 -7.77
C LEU A 166 0.75 -9.47 -7.95
N GLY A 167 0.09 -10.36 -7.19
CA GLY A 167 -1.35 -10.53 -7.24
C GLY A 167 -2.13 -9.25 -6.95
N PHE A 168 -1.69 -8.48 -5.94
CA PHE A 168 -2.25 -7.17 -5.67
C PHE A 168 -2.00 -6.19 -6.82
N ALA A 169 -0.78 -6.11 -7.34
CA ALA A 169 -0.38 -5.18 -8.39
C ALA A 169 -1.11 -5.44 -9.72
N PHE A 170 -1.15 -6.69 -10.18
CA PHE A 170 -1.89 -7.08 -11.38
C PHE A 170 -3.38 -6.79 -11.27
N ARG A 171 -3.99 -7.12 -10.13
CA ARG A 171 -5.39 -6.78 -9.88
C ARG A 171 -5.60 -5.27 -9.88
N ALA A 172 -4.73 -4.50 -9.23
CA ALA A 172 -4.83 -3.05 -9.19
C ALA A 172 -4.71 -2.42 -10.59
N ALA A 173 -3.82 -2.94 -11.44
CA ALA A 173 -3.67 -2.52 -12.82
C ALA A 173 -4.90 -2.86 -13.67
N ALA A 174 -5.41 -4.10 -13.57
CA ALA A 174 -6.61 -4.55 -14.27
C ALA A 174 -7.84 -3.69 -13.91
N LEU A 175 -8.07 -3.43 -12.61
CA LEU A 175 -9.20 -2.62 -12.13
C LEU A 175 -9.12 -1.15 -12.59
N ARG A 176 -7.93 -0.64 -12.91
CA ARG A 176 -7.69 0.72 -13.40
C ARG A 176 -7.62 0.80 -14.92
N ALA A 177 -7.67 -0.33 -15.62
CA ALA A 177 -7.33 -0.43 -17.06
C ALA A 177 -6.00 0.28 -17.37
N ALA A 178 -5.02 0.14 -16.47
CA ALA A 178 -3.72 0.80 -16.55
C ALA A 178 -2.60 -0.23 -16.81
N PRO A 179 -1.50 0.17 -17.46
CA PRO A 179 -0.34 -0.70 -17.58
C PRO A 179 0.32 -0.96 -16.22
N LEU A 180 0.95 -2.12 -16.11
CA LEU A 180 1.75 -2.51 -14.96
C LEU A 180 3.25 -2.40 -15.30
N ARG A 181 3.99 -1.65 -14.49
CA ARG A 181 5.44 -1.57 -14.53
C ARG A 181 6.02 -2.36 -13.37
N VAL A 182 6.74 -3.43 -13.65
CA VAL A 182 7.41 -4.26 -12.64
C VAL A 182 8.88 -3.86 -12.56
N VAL A 183 9.34 -3.51 -11.38
CA VAL A 183 10.72 -3.06 -11.14
C VAL A 183 11.40 -4.03 -10.17
N HIS A 184 12.48 -4.64 -10.64
CA HIS A 184 13.40 -5.39 -9.79
C HIS A 184 14.74 -4.65 -9.73
N VAL A 185 15.10 -4.18 -8.54
CA VAL A 185 16.40 -3.51 -8.31
C VAL A 185 17.36 -4.51 -7.69
N TRP A 186 18.44 -4.78 -8.37
CA TRP A 186 19.46 -5.73 -7.94
C TRP A 186 20.82 -5.08 -7.77
N SER A 187 21.68 -5.69 -7.00
CA SER A 187 23.08 -5.28 -6.82
C SER A 187 23.97 -6.51 -6.91
N PRO A 188 25.09 -6.44 -7.62
CA PRO A 188 26.06 -7.51 -7.59
C PRO A 188 26.58 -7.76 -6.16
N PRO A 189 27.00 -8.99 -5.82
CA PRO A 189 27.53 -9.31 -4.49
C PRO A 189 28.66 -8.36 -4.10
N ALA A 190 28.71 -7.97 -2.81
CA ALA A 190 29.78 -7.12 -2.30
C ALA A 190 31.15 -7.77 -2.55
N GLY A 191 32.08 -6.99 -3.09
CA GLY A 191 33.42 -7.48 -3.44
C GLY A 191 33.59 -7.92 -4.90
N SER A 192 32.52 -8.04 -5.69
CA SER A 192 32.61 -8.31 -7.12
C SER A 192 33.40 -7.24 -7.89
N GLU A 193 33.39 -6.00 -7.40
CA GLU A 193 34.17 -4.88 -7.91
C GLU A 193 35.71 -5.10 -7.80
N TYR A 194 36.16 -5.88 -6.83
CA TYR A 194 37.58 -6.20 -6.65
C TYR A 194 38.05 -7.44 -7.45
N MET A 195 37.12 -8.28 -7.89
CA MET A 195 37.39 -9.39 -8.78
C MET A 195 37.45 -8.96 -10.25
N ALA A 196 37.28 -7.66 -10.53
CA ALA A 196 36.97 -7.04 -11.78
C ALA A 196 38.19 -6.68 -12.65
N PHE A 197 39.21 -7.48 -12.65
CA PHE A 197 40.22 -7.34 -13.69
C PHE A 197 39.96 -8.30 -14.86
N ASP A 198 39.57 -7.74 -15.98
CA ASP A 198 39.49 -8.28 -17.36
C ASP A 198 38.55 -9.47 -17.68
N ALA A 199 38.24 -10.35 -16.74
CA ALA A 199 37.34 -11.47 -17.02
C ALA A 199 35.86 -11.14 -16.75
N ILE A 200 35.53 -9.94 -16.27
CA ILE A 200 34.33 -9.66 -15.46
C ILE A 200 33.25 -8.87 -16.15
N GLY A 201 33.52 -8.23 -17.26
CA GLY A 201 32.44 -7.77 -18.14
C GLY A 201 31.48 -8.91 -18.53
N GLY A 202 31.99 -10.13 -18.58
CA GLY A 202 31.21 -11.35 -18.77
C GLY A 202 30.37 -11.74 -17.56
N LEU A 203 30.95 -11.75 -16.35
CA LEU A 203 30.26 -12.20 -15.14
C LEU A 203 29.09 -11.30 -14.73
N GLU A 204 29.27 -9.99 -14.83
CA GLU A 204 28.17 -9.06 -14.56
C GLU A 204 27.02 -9.24 -15.54
N GLY A 205 27.31 -9.41 -16.82
CA GLY A 205 26.33 -9.72 -17.86
C GLY A 205 25.61 -11.06 -17.60
N GLU A 206 26.36 -12.08 -17.17
CA GLU A 206 25.79 -13.38 -16.79
C GLU A 206 24.86 -13.27 -15.56
N LEU A 207 25.28 -12.54 -14.53
CA LEU A 207 24.44 -12.29 -13.34
C LEU A 207 23.17 -11.51 -13.69
N ALA A 208 23.29 -10.46 -14.48
CA ALA A 208 22.12 -9.70 -14.98
C ALA A 208 21.19 -10.59 -15.80
N GLY A 209 21.75 -11.52 -16.60
CA GLY A 209 20.98 -12.50 -17.35
C GLY A 209 20.21 -13.45 -16.45
N VAL A 210 20.79 -13.92 -15.34
CA VAL A 210 20.13 -14.77 -14.34
C VAL A 210 18.97 -14.02 -13.68
N GLU A 211 19.19 -12.77 -13.25
CA GLU A 211 18.14 -11.92 -12.64
C GLU A 211 17.02 -11.65 -13.63
N TRP A 212 17.34 -11.38 -14.90
CA TRP A 212 16.34 -11.15 -15.95
C TRP A 212 15.50 -12.40 -16.21
N ASN A 213 16.12 -13.57 -16.30
CA ASN A 213 15.40 -14.83 -16.50
C ASN A 213 14.48 -15.14 -15.32
N GLY A 214 14.98 -14.96 -14.07
CA GLY A 214 14.18 -15.13 -12.86
C GLY A 214 12.97 -14.16 -12.83
N LEU A 215 13.17 -12.93 -13.27
CA LEU A 215 12.09 -11.94 -13.40
C LEU A 215 11.05 -12.37 -14.45
N ALA A 216 11.50 -12.83 -15.62
CA ALA A 216 10.62 -13.30 -16.68
C ALA A 216 9.80 -14.53 -16.24
N GLU A 217 10.46 -15.54 -15.67
CA GLU A 217 9.81 -16.75 -15.15
C GLU A 217 8.78 -16.43 -14.05
N THR A 218 9.09 -15.46 -13.17
CA THR A 218 8.17 -15.00 -12.12
C THR A 218 6.92 -14.33 -12.71
N LEU A 219 7.05 -13.62 -13.84
CA LEU A 219 5.95 -12.87 -14.45
C LEU A 219 5.07 -13.69 -15.40
N ASP A 220 5.58 -14.77 -16.00
CA ASP A 220 4.86 -15.55 -17.01
C ASP A 220 3.49 -16.09 -16.55
N PRO A 221 3.34 -16.66 -15.33
CA PRO A 221 2.03 -17.11 -14.85
C PRO A 221 1.03 -15.96 -14.69
N TRP A 222 1.51 -14.78 -14.32
CA TRP A 222 0.70 -13.58 -14.11
C TRP A 222 0.26 -12.96 -15.43
N ARG A 223 1.13 -12.90 -16.45
CA ARG A 223 0.78 -12.48 -17.81
C ARG A 223 -0.29 -13.37 -18.42
N THR A 224 -0.17 -14.68 -18.19
CA THR A 224 -1.18 -15.65 -18.63
C THR A 224 -2.53 -15.43 -17.95
N ARG A 225 -2.53 -15.10 -16.66
CA ARG A 225 -3.75 -14.87 -15.88
C ARG A 225 -4.41 -13.51 -16.16
N TYR A 226 -3.64 -12.52 -16.52
CA TYR A 226 -4.09 -11.13 -16.79
C TYR A 226 -3.66 -10.67 -18.19
N PRO A 227 -4.21 -11.30 -19.27
CA PRO A 227 -3.75 -11.05 -20.63
C PRO A 227 -4.01 -9.62 -21.11
N ASP A 228 -5.01 -8.94 -20.52
CA ASP A 228 -5.39 -7.56 -20.88
C ASP A 228 -4.52 -6.50 -20.18
N VAL A 229 -3.65 -6.89 -19.23
CA VAL A 229 -2.75 -5.96 -18.57
C VAL A 229 -1.44 -5.86 -19.34
N GLY A 230 -1.17 -4.68 -19.89
CA GLY A 230 0.13 -4.39 -20.52
C GLY A 230 1.24 -4.37 -19.46
N VAL A 231 2.21 -5.29 -19.53
CA VAL A 231 3.27 -5.44 -18.54
C VAL A 231 4.62 -5.07 -19.10
N SER A 232 5.27 -4.06 -18.53
CA SER A 232 6.69 -3.77 -18.70
C SER A 232 7.48 -4.27 -17.49
N ALA A 233 8.69 -4.78 -17.73
CA ALA A 233 9.59 -5.23 -16.68
C ALA A 233 10.93 -4.49 -16.79
N ASP A 234 11.39 -3.95 -15.68
CA ASP A 234 12.65 -3.22 -15.57
C ASP A 234 13.57 -3.93 -14.57
N LEU A 235 14.73 -4.35 -15.06
CA LEU A 235 15.83 -4.80 -14.22
C LEU A 235 16.79 -3.63 -14.02
N VAL A 236 16.86 -3.11 -12.81
CA VAL A 236 17.65 -1.91 -12.48
C VAL A 236 18.83 -2.32 -11.59
N ARG A 237 20.05 -2.00 -12.03
CA ARG A 237 21.22 -2.12 -11.16
C ARG A 237 21.32 -0.89 -10.26
N GLY A 238 21.24 -1.11 -8.93
CA GLY A 238 21.32 0.03 -8.02
C GLY A 238 20.92 -0.27 -6.59
N LYS A 239 20.37 0.75 -5.92
CA LYS A 239 19.93 0.70 -4.53
C LYS A 239 18.39 0.75 -4.47
N PRO A 240 17.72 -0.33 -4.03
CA PRO A 240 16.24 -0.37 -4.02
C PRO A 240 15.56 0.81 -3.34
N THR A 241 16.18 1.40 -2.30
CA THR A 241 15.65 2.55 -1.57
C THR A 241 15.65 3.87 -2.36
N VAL A 242 16.43 3.95 -3.44
CA VAL A 242 16.54 5.14 -4.29
C VAL A 242 15.85 4.87 -5.63
N ASP A 243 16.31 3.84 -6.33
CA ASP A 243 15.91 3.58 -7.72
C ASP A 243 14.42 3.21 -7.84
N LEU A 244 13.82 2.56 -6.81
CA LEU A 244 12.38 2.31 -6.81
C LEU A 244 11.56 3.59 -6.59
N VAL A 245 12.05 4.52 -5.76
CA VAL A 245 11.42 5.84 -5.56
C VAL A 245 11.42 6.62 -6.87
N ASP A 246 12.55 6.62 -7.58
CA ASP A 246 12.68 7.28 -8.88
C ASP A 246 11.78 6.63 -9.95
N ALA A 247 11.73 5.29 -9.98
CA ALA A 247 10.86 4.54 -10.88
C ALA A 247 9.36 4.82 -10.63
N ALA A 248 8.99 5.17 -9.40
CA ALA A 248 7.61 5.50 -9.03
C ALA A 248 7.21 6.95 -9.31
N SER A 249 8.10 7.78 -9.85
CA SER A 249 7.84 9.23 -10.04
C SER A 249 6.61 9.54 -10.92
N ALA A 250 6.34 8.69 -11.92
CA ALA A 250 5.19 8.81 -12.82
C ALA A 250 4.08 7.77 -12.54
N ALA A 251 4.14 7.08 -11.40
CA ALA A 251 3.17 6.04 -11.09
C ALA A 251 1.83 6.62 -10.59
N SER A 252 0.72 5.95 -10.95
CA SER A 252 -0.59 6.20 -10.34
C SER A 252 -0.73 5.52 -8.98
N LEU A 253 -0.01 4.42 -8.77
CA LEU A 253 0.05 3.66 -7.53
C LEU A 253 1.39 2.92 -7.47
N LEU A 254 2.11 3.04 -6.37
CA LEU A 254 3.26 2.18 -6.08
C LEU A 254 2.82 1.02 -5.18
N VAL A 255 3.18 -0.20 -5.56
CA VAL A 255 2.94 -1.42 -4.78
C VAL A 255 4.28 -1.98 -4.31
N ILE A 256 4.39 -2.25 -3.01
CA ILE A 256 5.57 -2.85 -2.38
C ILE A 256 5.18 -3.90 -1.36
N GLY A 257 6.09 -4.82 -1.09
CA GLY A 257 5.88 -5.87 -0.09
C GLY A 257 6.33 -5.47 1.31
N ARG A 258 5.65 -6.00 2.33
CA ARG A 258 6.06 -6.00 3.73
C ARG A 258 6.12 -7.44 4.24
N ARG A 259 7.32 -7.89 4.60
CA ARG A 259 7.51 -9.25 5.11
C ARG A 259 6.92 -9.39 6.52
N LEU A 260 6.06 -10.38 6.71
CA LEU A 260 5.59 -10.81 8.02
C LEU A 260 6.67 -11.68 8.67
N ARG A 261 7.18 -11.28 9.83
CA ARG A 261 8.11 -12.11 10.60
C ARG A 261 7.34 -12.79 11.73
N HIS A 262 7.25 -14.11 11.69
CA HIS A 262 6.66 -14.93 12.75
C HIS A 262 7.61 -15.10 13.96
N LEU A 263 8.18 -14.01 14.47
CA LEU A 263 9.00 -14.04 15.67
C LEU A 263 8.16 -13.59 16.88
N PRO A 264 8.27 -14.27 18.05
CA PRO A 264 7.46 -13.96 19.23
C PRO A 264 7.78 -12.62 19.90
N LEU A 265 8.84 -11.94 19.49
CA LEU A 265 9.21 -10.61 19.97
C LEU A 265 8.65 -9.55 19.00
N ARG A 266 7.73 -8.76 19.48
CA ARG A 266 6.86 -7.72 18.89
C ARG A 266 7.54 -6.58 18.12
N HIS A 267 8.57 -6.80 17.32
CA HIS A 267 9.16 -5.74 16.51
C HIS A 267 8.91 -6.00 15.03
N HIS A 268 7.70 -5.68 14.59
CA HIS A 268 7.38 -5.58 13.17
C HIS A 268 8.05 -4.31 12.63
N HIS A 269 9.17 -4.46 11.94
CA HIS A 269 9.84 -3.34 11.30
C HIS A 269 9.40 -3.23 9.84
N LEU A 270 9.13 -2.01 9.40
CA LEU A 270 9.07 -1.70 7.98
C LEU A 270 10.49 -1.83 7.42
N GLY A 271 10.66 -2.60 6.37
CA GLY A 271 11.94 -2.71 5.69
C GLY A 271 12.39 -1.35 5.11
N PRO A 272 13.69 -1.19 4.81
CA PRO A 272 14.24 0.10 4.34
C PRO A 272 13.57 0.59 3.05
N VAL A 273 13.20 -0.30 2.14
CA VAL A 273 12.50 0.05 0.89
C VAL A 273 11.10 0.59 1.17
N ALA A 274 10.35 -0.10 2.04
CA ALA A 274 9.01 0.36 2.42
C ALA A 274 9.09 1.71 3.14
N HIS A 275 10.08 1.89 4.02
CA HIS A 275 10.33 3.16 4.70
C HIS A 275 10.65 4.28 3.69
N ALA A 276 11.55 4.06 2.74
CA ALA A 276 11.88 5.06 1.71
C ALA A 276 10.65 5.41 0.87
N ALA A 277 9.89 4.41 0.40
CA ALA A 277 8.71 4.62 -0.43
C ALA A 277 7.64 5.46 0.28
N ILE A 278 7.27 5.13 1.52
CA ILE A 278 6.23 5.88 2.25
C ILE A 278 6.64 7.32 2.59
N HIS A 279 7.94 7.64 2.60
CA HIS A 279 8.42 8.98 2.88
C HIS A 279 8.67 9.83 1.62
N HIS A 280 9.10 9.23 0.51
CA HIS A 280 9.61 9.96 -0.64
C HIS A 280 8.75 9.86 -1.90
N VAL A 281 7.91 8.83 -2.05
CA VAL A 281 7.06 8.67 -3.24
C VAL A 281 5.86 9.61 -3.17
N HIS A 282 5.50 10.23 -4.31
CA HIS A 282 4.43 11.23 -4.38
C HIS A 282 3.05 10.63 -4.69
N CYS A 283 2.98 9.48 -5.36
CA CYS A 283 1.72 8.78 -5.59
C CYS A 283 1.26 7.99 -4.34
N PRO A 284 0.02 7.48 -4.31
CA PRO A 284 -0.41 6.52 -3.30
C PRO A 284 0.51 5.30 -3.24
N VAL A 285 0.80 4.81 -2.02
CA VAL A 285 1.69 3.66 -1.80
C VAL A 285 0.92 2.53 -1.13
N ALA A 286 0.79 1.41 -1.82
CA ALA A 286 0.25 0.17 -1.30
C ALA A 286 1.35 -0.69 -0.69
N VAL A 287 1.23 -1.01 0.59
CA VAL A 287 2.13 -1.90 1.33
C VAL A 287 1.40 -3.21 1.58
N VAL A 288 1.84 -4.27 0.91
CA VAL A 288 1.19 -5.58 0.89
C VAL A 288 1.92 -6.53 1.84
N PRO A 289 1.26 -7.09 2.87
CA PRO A 289 1.86 -8.08 3.74
C PRO A 289 2.08 -9.40 3.00
N TYR A 290 3.24 -10.05 3.23
CA TYR A 290 3.58 -11.38 2.72
C TYR A 290 4.44 -12.14 3.72
N GLY A 291 4.36 -13.48 3.75
CA GLY A 291 5.15 -14.34 4.60
C GLY A 291 4.78 -15.79 4.47
#